data_72a2abcb35185d5deda947bd438186a8
#
_entry.id   72a2abcb35185d5deda947bd438186a8
#
_cell.length_a   1.000
_cell.length_b   1.000
_cell.length_c   1.000
_cell.angle_alpha   90.00
_cell.angle_beta   90.00
_cell.angle_gamma   90.00
#
_symmetry.space_group_name_H-M   'P 1'
#
loop_
_entity.id
_entity.type
_entity.pdbx_description
1 polymer ?
#
loop_
_entity_poly.entity_id
_entity_poly.type
_entity_poly.pdbx_seq_one_letter_code
_entity_poly.pdbx_strand_id
1 'polypeptide(L)'
;MFNEICIYEAKLNKLDEIEELMKEVAEFYLKQDGVIDVHYIKRTHRQKDFNAVKEGELPIRLTRNIGKVTYVLYWAMENEEVHARVGKLGIEKFYKRWNRCLTTMTKIILGENIV
;
A
#
# COMPACT_ATOMS: atom_id res chain seq x y z
N MET A 1 7.52 -10.43 14.37
CA MET A 1 7.19 -9.18 13.67
C MET A 1 5.81 -9.32 13.08
N PHE A 2 4.99 -8.31 13.23
CA PHE A 2 3.62 -8.28 12.70
C PHE A 2 3.56 -7.37 11.47
N ASN A 3 2.77 -7.76 10.46
CA ASN A 3 2.74 -7.06 9.17
C ASN A 3 1.32 -6.82 8.69
N GLU A 4 1.14 -5.72 7.98
CA GLU A 4 -0.07 -5.45 7.22
C GLU A 4 0.30 -5.16 5.77
N ILE A 5 -0.45 -5.76 4.85
CA ILE A 5 -0.42 -5.43 3.44
C ILE A 5 -1.81 -4.93 3.06
N CYS A 6 -1.87 -3.73 2.49
CA CYS A 6 -3.11 -3.17 1.97
C CYS A 6 -3.00 -2.97 0.47
N ILE A 7 -4.04 -3.36 -0.27
CA ILE A 7 -4.11 -3.13 -1.70
C ILE A 7 -5.17 -2.06 -1.94
N TYR A 8 -4.74 -0.93 -2.50
CA TYR A 8 -5.59 0.22 -2.81
C TYR A 8 -5.79 0.37 -4.30
N GLU A 9 -6.99 0.76 -4.71
CA GLU A 9 -7.30 1.12 -6.08
C GLU A 9 -7.73 2.59 -6.10
N ALA A 10 -6.90 3.45 -6.71
CA ALA A 10 -7.10 4.90 -6.69
C ALA A 10 -7.73 5.41 -7.99
N LYS A 11 -8.58 6.43 -7.87
CA LYS A 11 -9.18 7.13 -9.01
C LYS A 11 -8.11 7.84 -9.82
N LEU A 12 -8.21 7.81 -11.16
CA LEU A 12 -7.21 8.43 -12.04
C LEU A 12 -7.04 9.93 -11.80
N ASN A 13 -8.10 10.64 -11.45
CA ASN A 13 -8.05 12.08 -11.19
C ASN A 13 -7.60 12.44 -9.76
N LYS A 14 -7.17 11.45 -8.98
CA LYS A 14 -6.76 11.63 -7.57
C LYS A 14 -5.35 11.14 -7.29
N LEU A 15 -4.54 10.85 -8.33
CA LEU A 15 -3.22 10.25 -8.11
C LEU A 15 -2.26 11.16 -7.36
N ASP A 16 -2.22 12.44 -7.70
CA ASP A 16 -1.34 13.39 -7.00
C ASP A 16 -1.76 13.54 -5.53
N GLU A 17 -3.07 13.63 -5.29
CA GLU A 17 -3.61 13.74 -3.95
C GLU A 17 -3.30 12.51 -3.10
N ILE A 18 -3.50 11.30 -3.65
CA ILE A 18 -3.25 10.07 -2.88
C ILE A 18 -1.76 9.85 -2.64
N GLU A 19 -0.89 10.17 -3.60
CA GLU A 19 0.56 10.00 -3.42
C GLU A 19 1.11 10.97 -2.38
N GLU A 20 0.58 12.18 -2.33
CA GLU A 20 0.92 13.13 -1.26
C GLU A 20 0.44 12.64 0.10
N LEU A 21 -0.78 12.10 0.15
CA LEU A 21 -1.33 11.51 1.37
C LEU A 21 -0.50 10.31 1.84
N MET A 22 -0.02 9.47 0.92
CA MET A 22 0.87 8.33 1.24
C MET A 22 2.13 8.79 1.96
N LYS A 23 2.73 9.89 1.51
CA LYS A 23 3.91 10.47 2.17
C LYS A 23 3.58 10.90 3.60
N GLU A 24 2.47 11.59 3.80
CA GLU A 24 2.04 12.01 5.13
C GLU A 24 1.78 10.83 6.06
N VAL A 25 1.09 9.80 5.56
CA VAL A 25 0.79 8.60 6.34
C VAL A 25 2.07 7.86 6.72
N ALA A 26 2.99 7.68 5.78
CA ALA A 26 4.27 7.01 6.03
C ALA A 26 5.08 7.75 7.10
N GLU A 27 5.18 9.07 7.00
CA GLU A 27 5.86 9.89 8.01
C GLU A 27 5.22 9.76 9.38
N PHE A 28 3.89 9.82 9.43
CA PHE A 28 3.13 9.70 10.67
C PHE A 28 3.35 8.33 11.32
N TYR A 29 3.25 7.24 10.52
CA TYR A 29 3.43 5.89 11.03
C TYR A 29 4.85 5.64 11.54
N LEU A 30 5.86 6.09 10.79
CA LEU A 30 7.27 5.90 11.18
C LEU A 30 7.65 6.61 12.47
N LYS A 31 6.91 7.62 12.89
CA LYS A 31 7.12 8.31 14.17
C LYS A 31 6.49 7.59 15.35
N GLN A 32 5.65 6.59 15.12
CA GLN A 32 4.96 5.88 16.18
C GLN A 32 5.85 4.79 16.78
N ASP A 33 5.83 4.66 18.09
CA ASP A 33 6.58 3.62 18.80
C ASP A 33 6.15 2.24 18.32
N GLY A 34 7.13 1.38 18.05
CA GLY A 34 6.89 0.00 17.64
C GLY A 34 6.70 -0.20 16.15
N VAL A 35 6.59 0.86 15.35
CA VAL A 35 6.57 0.75 13.89
C VAL A 35 8.00 0.59 13.39
N ILE A 36 8.24 -0.46 12.59
CA ILE A 36 9.58 -0.81 12.12
C ILE A 36 9.82 -0.28 10.71
N ASP A 37 8.84 -0.42 9.82
CA ASP A 37 9.01 -0.08 8.41
C ASP A 37 7.67 0.24 7.76
N VAL A 38 7.67 1.16 6.76
CA VAL A 38 6.48 1.55 6.00
C VAL A 38 6.88 1.81 4.57
N HIS A 39 6.23 1.11 3.62
CA HIS A 39 6.46 1.29 2.19
C HIS A 39 5.15 1.39 1.44
N TYR A 40 5.07 2.36 0.53
CA TYR A 40 4.02 2.41 -0.48
C TYR A 40 4.62 2.08 -1.85
N ILE A 41 3.95 1.18 -2.57
CA ILE A 41 4.40 0.69 -3.87
C ILE A 41 3.31 0.99 -4.89
N LYS A 42 3.69 1.59 -6.01
CA LYS A 42 2.78 1.84 -7.14
C LYS A 42 2.96 0.72 -8.15
N ARG A 43 1.88 0.11 -8.60
CA ARG A 43 1.95 -0.86 -9.68
C ARG A 43 2.33 -0.15 -10.97
N THR A 44 3.48 -0.50 -11.55
CA THR A 44 4.01 0.11 -12.78
C THR A 44 4.21 -0.90 -13.90
N HIS A 45 4.14 -2.19 -13.60
CA HIS A 45 4.42 -3.27 -14.53
C HIS A 45 3.44 -4.41 -14.37
N ARG A 46 3.36 -5.26 -15.39
CA ARG A 46 2.69 -6.55 -15.31
C ARG A 46 3.61 -7.66 -15.78
N GLN A 47 3.38 -8.86 -15.30
CA GLN A 47 4.05 -10.04 -15.78
C GLN A 47 3.33 -10.50 -17.06
N LYS A 48 4.09 -10.80 -18.13
CA LYS A 48 3.52 -11.22 -19.41
C LYS A 48 2.87 -12.59 -19.30
N ASP A 49 3.70 -13.62 -19.05
CA ASP A 49 3.26 -15.01 -18.87
C ASP A 49 4.36 -15.82 -18.17
N PHE A 50 4.06 -17.09 -17.87
CA PHE A 50 5.01 -17.97 -17.20
C PHE A 50 6.26 -18.23 -18.05
N ASN A 51 6.10 -18.38 -19.36
CA ASN A 51 7.25 -18.62 -20.25
C ASN A 51 8.21 -17.45 -20.27
N ALA A 52 7.70 -16.23 -20.28
CA ALA A 52 8.52 -15.03 -20.18
C ALA A 52 9.38 -15.03 -18.93
N VAL A 53 8.81 -15.42 -17.79
CA VAL A 53 9.54 -15.54 -16.52
C VAL A 53 10.62 -16.59 -16.61
N LYS A 54 10.31 -17.75 -17.17
CA LYS A 54 11.30 -18.85 -17.36
C LYS A 54 12.49 -18.40 -18.22
N GLU A 55 12.23 -17.59 -19.23
CA GLU A 55 13.27 -17.09 -20.16
C GLU A 55 14.01 -15.87 -19.59
N GLY A 56 13.66 -15.39 -18.42
CA GLY A 56 14.30 -14.24 -17.82
C GLY A 56 13.95 -12.90 -18.51
N GLU A 57 12.81 -12.83 -19.19
CA GLU A 57 12.37 -11.61 -19.84
C GLU A 57 11.93 -10.55 -18.81
N LEU A 58 12.07 -9.29 -19.20
CA LEU A 58 11.62 -8.18 -18.36
C LEU A 58 10.10 -8.15 -18.24
N PRO A 59 9.56 -7.74 -17.08
CA PRO A 59 8.13 -7.46 -16.98
C PRO A 59 7.76 -6.32 -17.92
N ILE A 60 6.49 -6.27 -18.30
CA ILE A 60 5.98 -5.28 -19.25
C ILE A 60 5.59 -4.02 -18.48
N ARG A 61 6.17 -2.87 -18.86
CA ARG A 61 5.79 -1.58 -18.29
C ARG A 61 4.40 -1.19 -18.75
N LEU A 62 3.55 -0.78 -17.80
CA LEU A 62 2.23 -0.24 -18.11
C LEU A 62 2.39 1.13 -18.77
N THR A 63 1.80 1.31 -19.96
CA THR A 63 1.89 2.56 -20.72
C THR A 63 0.69 3.46 -20.49
N ARG A 64 -0.39 2.92 -19.96
CA ARG A 64 -1.59 3.68 -19.60
C ARG A 64 -2.35 2.98 -18.50
N ASN A 65 -3.15 3.76 -17.79
CA ASN A 65 -4.04 3.26 -16.75
C ASN A 65 -5.49 3.34 -17.24
N ILE A 66 -6.28 2.30 -16.97
CA ILE A 66 -7.69 2.24 -17.36
C ILE A 66 -8.52 2.18 -16.07
N GLY A 67 -9.25 3.26 -15.81
CA GLY A 67 -10.18 3.37 -14.68
C GLY A 67 -9.55 3.60 -13.32
N LYS A 68 -8.38 3.02 -13.06
CA LYS A 68 -7.76 3.07 -11.72
C LYS A 68 -6.26 2.79 -11.77
N VAL A 69 -5.58 3.14 -10.69
CA VAL A 69 -4.18 2.74 -10.44
C VAL A 69 -4.12 1.96 -9.13
N THR A 70 -3.38 0.86 -9.13
CA THR A 70 -3.21 0.01 -7.96
C THR A 70 -1.95 0.40 -7.18
N TYR A 71 -2.12 0.54 -5.86
CA TYR A 71 -1.03 0.77 -4.91
C TYR A 71 -1.06 -0.29 -3.83
N VAL A 72 0.09 -0.55 -3.24
CA VAL A 72 0.22 -1.46 -2.10
C VAL A 72 0.89 -0.72 -0.96
N LEU A 73 0.31 -0.81 0.23
CA LEU A 73 0.99 -0.46 1.47
C LEU A 73 1.55 -1.75 2.07
N TYR A 74 2.80 -1.72 2.43
CA TYR A 74 3.41 -2.70 3.33
C TYR A 74 3.95 -1.97 4.54
N TRP A 75 3.53 -2.39 5.74
CA TRP A 75 4.15 -1.89 6.96
C TRP A 75 4.33 -3.00 7.99
N ALA A 76 5.45 -2.90 8.70
CA ALA A 76 5.89 -3.87 9.69
C ALA A 76 5.98 -3.21 11.05
N MET A 77 5.63 -3.96 12.08
CA MET A 77 5.62 -3.48 13.47
C MET A 77 6.03 -4.59 14.42
N GLU A 78 6.35 -4.22 15.63
CA GLU A 78 6.85 -5.17 16.62
C GLU A 78 5.83 -6.26 16.97
N ASN A 79 4.55 -5.89 17.06
CA ASN A 79 3.48 -6.80 17.48
C ASN A 79 2.11 -6.27 17.06
N GLU A 80 1.06 -7.05 17.31
CA GLU A 80 -0.31 -6.70 16.94
C GLU A 80 -0.90 -5.55 17.75
N GLU A 81 -0.40 -5.32 18.96
CA GLU A 81 -0.83 -4.19 19.80
C GLU A 81 -0.43 -2.86 19.15
N VAL A 82 0.75 -2.81 18.55
CA VAL A 82 1.19 -1.63 17.77
C VAL A 82 0.25 -1.39 16.60
N HIS A 83 -0.12 -2.45 15.87
CA HIS A 83 -1.08 -2.36 14.78
C HIS A 83 -2.41 -1.76 15.25
N ALA A 84 -2.96 -2.28 16.34
CA ALA A 84 -4.24 -1.80 16.86
C ALA A 84 -4.17 -0.31 17.25
N ARG A 85 -3.11 0.08 17.94
CA ARG A 85 -2.93 1.47 18.41
C ARG A 85 -2.70 2.44 17.27
N VAL A 86 -1.75 2.13 16.39
CA VAL A 86 -1.36 3.03 15.30
C VAL A 86 -2.41 3.04 14.20
N GLY A 87 -3.03 1.89 13.91
CA GLY A 87 -4.12 1.78 12.95
C GLY A 87 -5.30 2.65 13.33
N LYS A 88 -5.67 2.67 14.61
CA LYS A 88 -6.73 3.55 15.11
C LYS A 88 -6.39 5.02 14.86
N LEU A 89 -5.18 5.44 15.20
CA LEU A 89 -4.74 6.83 15.00
C LEU A 89 -4.76 7.19 13.51
N GLY A 90 -4.31 6.28 12.65
CA GLY A 90 -4.29 6.50 11.21
C GLY A 90 -5.68 6.66 10.63
N ILE A 91 -6.63 5.81 11.03
CA ILE A 91 -8.03 5.92 10.59
C ILE A 91 -8.65 7.25 11.05
N GLU A 92 -8.48 7.61 12.30
CA GLU A 92 -8.99 8.87 12.83
C GLU A 92 -8.46 10.09 12.07
N LYS A 93 -7.19 10.06 11.69
CA LYS A 93 -6.53 11.19 11.05
C LYS A 93 -6.75 11.26 9.54
N PHE A 94 -6.75 10.12 8.83
CA PHE A 94 -6.63 10.11 7.38
C PHE A 94 -7.83 9.51 6.63
N TYR A 95 -8.75 8.82 7.28
CA TYR A 95 -9.78 8.02 6.61
C TYR A 95 -10.58 8.79 5.55
N LYS A 96 -11.04 9.99 5.86
CA LYS A 96 -11.87 10.77 4.92
C LYS A 96 -11.11 11.11 3.63
N ARG A 97 -9.84 11.47 3.77
CA ARG A 97 -8.98 11.82 2.64
C ARG A 97 -8.68 10.59 1.78
N TRP A 98 -8.41 9.44 2.42
CA TRP A 98 -8.23 8.17 1.72
C TRP A 98 -9.48 7.81 0.92
N ASN A 99 -10.62 7.84 1.56
CA ASN A 99 -11.86 7.38 0.97
C ASN A 99 -12.26 8.17 -0.28
N ARG A 100 -11.93 9.46 -0.34
CA ARG A 100 -12.19 10.28 -1.54
C ARG A 100 -11.37 9.85 -2.74
N CYS A 101 -10.21 9.26 -2.53
CA CYS A 101 -9.28 8.88 -3.59
C CYS A 101 -9.51 7.48 -4.14
N LEU A 102 -10.23 6.63 -3.42
CA LEU A 102 -10.35 5.20 -3.74
C LEU A 102 -11.56 4.90 -4.61
N THR A 103 -11.43 3.89 -5.48
CA THR A 103 -12.53 3.39 -6.33
C THR A 103 -13.33 2.31 -5.63
N THR A 104 -12.73 1.59 -4.70
CA THR A 104 -13.32 0.43 -4.02
C THR A 104 -12.72 0.28 -2.64
N MET A 105 -13.26 -0.65 -1.85
CA MET A 105 -12.73 -0.96 -0.53
C MET A 105 -11.33 -1.54 -0.61
N THR A 106 -10.49 -1.15 0.35
CA THR A 106 -9.13 -1.66 0.50
C THR A 106 -9.16 -3.14 0.88
N LYS A 107 -8.30 -3.94 0.24
CA LYS A 107 -8.06 -5.33 0.65
C LYS A 107 -6.90 -5.33 1.64
N ILE A 108 -7.07 -6.03 2.76
CA ILE A 108 -6.11 -6.03 3.86
C ILE A 108 -5.71 -7.48 4.17
N ILE A 109 -4.39 -7.68 4.30
CA ILE A 109 -3.82 -8.95 4.78
C ILE A 109 -3.01 -8.64 6.02
N LEU A 110 -3.29 -9.34 7.11
CA LEU A 110 -2.55 -9.24 8.37
C LEU A 110 -1.87 -10.56 8.65
N GLY A 111 -0.62 -10.52 9.10
CA GLY A 111 0.10 -11.74 9.40
C GLY A 111 1.45 -11.54 10.07
N GLU A 112 2.00 -12.64 10.54
CA GLU A 112 3.30 -12.68 11.18
C GLU A 112 4.33 -13.27 10.23
N ASN A 113 5.60 -12.88 10.43
CA ASN A 113 6.69 -13.45 9.66
C ASN A 113 6.86 -14.94 9.97
N ILE A 114 7.06 -15.75 8.93
CA ILE A 114 7.51 -17.14 9.08
C ILE A 114 8.99 -17.29 8.73
N VAL A 115 9.55 -16.29 8.09
CA VAL A 115 10.99 -16.21 7.80
C VAL A 115 11.48 -14.80 8.00
#